data_02da8288f3e5fba018946f252c6dcf34
#
_entry.id   02da8288f3e5fba018946f252c6dcf34
#
_cell.length_a   1.000
_cell.length_b   1.000
_cell.length_c   1.000
_cell.angle_alpha   90.00
_cell.angle_beta   90.00
_cell.angle_gamma   90.00
#
_symmetry.space_group_name_H-M   'P 1'
#
loop_
_entity.id
_entity.type
_entity.pdbx_description
1 polymer ?
#
loop_
_entity_poly.entity_id
_entity_poly.type
_entity_poly.pdbx_seq_one_letter_code
_entity_poly.pdbx_strand_id
1 'polypeptide(L)'
;MRLTPLAALLCVVAFPLAAQDPVDTASLVTRHSHPFTLDEDERLAGPGAAHLRRETRAAQYLLFGEDHHDHDTPRLATAVYRMLREAHGFDVLVVEQDPLAIEAINQPPLRGDLKQIAALARRYPAHIGFASDQDLAFLADASRQGPVWGVEQAQGATRYLEELEALADSEPLKARVTALLQEARSKERRETQGVFIHDDPTTLPRLEKLQAAYGAAPGSRAAELLAALVETARIYSYNRRGMAGEYVGLYNNTEREALFKRHFIRRYKATAQGAEPLKAMFKFGSWHMYRGKSPGQAYTIGNFAHEHAIWNGLEAYGIYVIALGGHSTWADVPAWLRPLLPAEPPKGPLLIDLRPLKPYGRPLRDSVAEADQWQLRDLLQGFDAIVILPDSRKATWALTGFPAP
;
A
#
# COMPACT_ATOMS: atom_id res chain seq x y z
N MET A 1 46.82 -7.44 52.06
CA MET A 1 46.81 -7.03 50.64
C MET A 1 45.90 -5.82 50.53
N ARG A 2 46.48 -4.64 50.29
CA ARG A 2 45.72 -3.36 50.12
C ARG A 2 45.45 -3.18 48.65
N LEU A 3 44.21 -3.16 48.22
CA LEU A 3 43.78 -2.83 46.89
C LEU A 3 43.71 -1.29 46.75
N THR A 4 44.53 -0.74 45.92
CA THR A 4 44.50 0.69 45.51
C THR A 4 43.47 0.87 44.39
N PRO A 5 42.54 1.82 44.49
CA PRO A 5 41.62 2.09 43.38
C PRO A 5 42.32 2.86 42.28
N LEU A 6 42.27 2.34 41.06
CA LEU A 6 42.68 3.01 39.83
C LEU A 6 41.61 4.00 39.45
N ALA A 7 41.85 5.28 39.64
CA ALA A 7 40.97 6.35 39.15
C ALA A 7 41.19 6.51 37.63
N ALA A 8 40.23 6.08 36.80
CA ALA A 8 40.19 6.36 35.39
C ALA A 8 39.83 7.83 35.16
N LEU A 9 40.79 8.61 34.73
CA LEU A 9 40.58 10.02 34.33
C LEU A 9 39.90 10.03 32.94
N LEU A 10 38.57 10.26 32.89
CA LEU A 10 37.83 10.52 31.65
C LEU A 10 38.23 11.95 31.18
N CYS A 11 39.15 12.08 30.25
CA CYS A 11 39.35 13.32 29.51
C CYS A 11 38.15 13.54 28.57
N VAL A 12 37.19 14.37 28.99
CA VAL A 12 36.19 14.93 28.10
C VAL A 12 36.86 15.99 27.24
N VAL A 13 37.25 15.61 26.00
CA VAL A 13 37.67 16.56 25.01
C VAL A 13 36.44 17.31 24.53
N ALA A 14 36.19 18.49 25.07
CA ALA A 14 35.19 19.41 24.55
C ALA A 14 35.68 19.93 23.19
N PHE A 15 35.19 19.35 22.10
CA PHE A 15 35.34 19.99 20.80
C PHE A 15 34.50 21.26 20.81
N PRO A 16 35.06 22.43 20.40
CA PRO A 16 34.25 23.60 20.18
C PRO A 16 33.18 23.25 19.11
N LEU A 17 31.91 23.30 19.46
CA LEU A 17 30.88 23.34 18.46
C LEU A 17 31.07 24.65 17.69
N ALA A 18 31.78 24.56 16.57
CA ALA A 18 31.72 25.62 15.58
C ALA A 18 30.25 25.76 15.20
N ALA A 19 29.71 26.97 15.32
CA ALA A 19 28.38 27.27 14.81
C ALA A 19 28.40 26.90 13.32
N GLN A 20 27.77 25.81 12.98
CA GLN A 20 27.60 25.44 11.58
C GLN A 20 26.67 26.49 10.97
N ASP A 21 27.05 27.01 9.80
CA ASP A 21 26.16 27.89 9.04
C ASP A 21 24.80 27.20 8.88
N PRO A 22 23.69 27.96 8.98
CA PRO A 22 22.35 27.40 8.83
C PRO A 22 22.26 26.69 7.46
N VAL A 23 21.86 25.41 7.50
CA VAL A 23 21.72 24.61 6.27
C VAL A 23 20.57 25.19 5.47
N ASP A 24 20.86 25.61 4.25
CA ASP A 24 19.84 26.02 3.29
C ASP A 24 19.11 24.77 2.72
N THR A 25 18.06 24.36 3.41
CA THR A 25 17.24 23.20 3.05
C THR A 25 16.51 23.39 1.73
N ALA A 26 16.13 24.61 1.36
CA ALA A 26 15.47 24.90 0.09
C ALA A 26 16.44 24.68 -1.11
N SER A 27 17.70 25.10 -0.98
CA SER A 27 18.74 24.78 -1.98
C SER A 27 19.00 23.28 -2.08
N LEU A 28 18.94 22.53 -0.97
CA LEU A 28 19.05 21.07 -1.01
C LEU A 28 17.90 20.44 -1.78
N VAL A 29 16.66 20.80 -1.48
CA VAL A 29 15.47 20.31 -2.21
C VAL A 29 15.61 20.59 -3.70
N THR A 30 15.95 21.83 -4.06
CA THR A 30 16.13 22.21 -5.47
C THR A 30 17.21 21.39 -6.18
N ARG A 31 18.34 21.15 -5.53
CA ARG A 31 19.47 20.38 -6.08
C ARG A 31 19.13 18.91 -6.31
N HIS A 32 18.27 18.34 -5.48
CA HIS A 32 17.87 16.93 -5.53
C HIS A 32 16.48 16.74 -6.15
N SER A 33 15.99 17.74 -6.85
CA SER A 33 14.74 17.70 -7.63
C SER A 33 15.03 17.37 -9.10
N HIS A 34 14.32 16.39 -9.63
CA HIS A 34 14.54 15.84 -10.96
C HIS A 34 13.20 15.84 -11.73
N PRO A 35 13.01 16.77 -12.68
CA PRO A 35 11.80 16.79 -13.51
C PRO A 35 11.75 15.56 -14.43
N PHE A 36 10.53 15.12 -14.72
CA PHE A 36 10.29 14.05 -15.68
C PHE A 36 8.98 14.28 -16.44
N THR A 37 8.74 13.47 -17.45
CA THR A 37 7.48 13.44 -18.19
C THR A 37 6.87 12.04 -18.14
N LEU A 38 5.56 12.00 -18.08
CA LEU A 38 4.73 10.82 -18.25
C LEU A 38 3.85 11.08 -19.47
N ASP A 39 4.10 10.39 -20.58
CA ASP A 39 3.35 10.57 -21.81
C ASP A 39 2.00 9.81 -21.83
N GLU A 40 1.26 9.92 -22.94
CA GLU A 40 -0.03 9.24 -23.09
C GLU A 40 0.11 7.71 -23.17
N ASP A 41 1.26 7.21 -23.62
CA ASP A 41 1.59 5.77 -23.66
C ASP A 41 2.14 5.24 -22.34
N GLU A 42 2.10 6.05 -21.28
CA GLU A 42 2.62 5.75 -19.93
C GLU A 42 4.12 5.41 -19.95
N ARG A 43 4.91 6.23 -20.68
CA ARG A 43 6.36 6.16 -20.71
C ARG A 43 6.97 7.27 -19.88
N LEU A 44 8.00 6.93 -19.13
CA LEU A 44 8.77 7.89 -18.34
C LEU A 44 9.97 8.37 -19.12
N ALA A 45 10.19 9.69 -19.15
CA ALA A 45 11.38 10.29 -19.74
C ALA A 45 11.91 11.46 -18.90
N GLY A 46 13.15 11.87 -19.17
CA GLY A 46 13.80 12.99 -18.49
C GLY A 46 14.66 12.59 -17.29
N PRO A 47 15.23 13.60 -16.59
CA PRO A 47 16.17 13.39 -15.47
C PRO A 47 15.59 12.55 -14.32
N GLY A 48 14.32 12.76 -13.94
CA GLY A 48 13.65 12.00 -12.87
C GLY A 48 13.47 10.53 -13.23
N ALA A 49 13.13 10.22 -14.48
CA ALA A 49 13.04 8.84 -14.97
C ALA A 49 14.40 8.14 -14.96
N ALA A 50 15.45 8.84 -15.42
CA ALA A 50 16.82 8.34 -15.39
C ALA A 50 17.32 8.13 -13.94
N HIS A 51 16.99 9.05 -13.03
CA HIS A 51 17.29 8.92 -11.61
C HIS A 51 16.59 7.68 -11.02
N LEU A 52 15.30 7.55 -11.19
CA LEU A 52 14.52 6.41 -10.67
C LEU A 52 15.09 5.07 -11.19
N ARG A 53 15.35 4.97 -12.50
CA ARG A 53 15.95 3.76 -13.09
C ARG A 53 17.31 3.43 -12.48
N ARG A 54 18.15 4.42 -12.18
CA ARG A 54 19.47 4.19 -11.57
C ARG A 54 19.34 3.70 -10.13
N GLU A 55 18.49 4.35 -9.35
CA GLU A 55 18.35 4.08 -7.91
C GLU A 55 17.64 2.76 -7.60
N THR A 56 16.77 2.32 -8.50
CA THR A 56 16.06 1.04 -8.35
C THR A 56 16.83 -0.17 -8.87
N ARG A 57 18.02 0.03 -9.43
CA ARG A 57 18.83 -1.07 -10.00
C ARG A 57 19.18 -2.16 -8.99
N ALA A 58 19.58 -1.77 -7.78
CA ALA A 58 19.94 -2.67 -6.68
C ALA A 58 18.74 -3.05 -5.80
N ALA A 59 17.57 -2.48 -6.07
CA ALA A 59 16.40 -2.72 -5.25
C ALA A 59 15.81 -4.11 -5.50
N GLN A 60 15.54 -4.82 -4.40
CA GLN A 60 14.67 -6.00 -4.41
C GLN A 60 13.20 -5.58 -4.44
N TYR A 61 12.86 -4.52 -3.72
CA TYR A 61 11.52 -4.01 -3.63
C TYR A 61 11.43 -2.53 -3.99
N LEU A 62 10.49 -2.17 -4.84
CA LEU A 62 10.00 -0.80 -4.97
C LEU A 62 8.70 -0.67 -4.19
N LEU A 63 8.63 0.29 -3.27
CA LEU A 63 7.47 0.59 -2.46
C LEU A 63 6.82 1.87 -2.98
N PHE A 64 5.70 1.73 -3.67
CA PHE A 64 4.96 2.83 -4.29
C PHE A 64 3.78 3.19 -3.37
N GLY A 65 3.94 4.26 -2.60
CA GLY A 65 2.94 4.80 -1.69
C GLY A 65 2.12 5.90 -2.34
N GLU A 66 0.80 5.73 -2.39
CA GLU A 66 -0.12 6.62 -3.08
C GLU A 66 -1.22 7.19 -2.19
N ASP A 67 -1.83 8.28 -2.63
CA ASP A 67 -3.19 8.64 -2.30
C ASP A 67 -4.12 8.03 -3.35
N HIS A 68 -5.29 7.56 -2.92
CA HIS A 68 -6.21 6.84 -3.81
C HIS A 68 -7.11 7.79 -4.60
N HIS A 69 -7.79 7.27 -5.64
CA HIS A 69 -8.85 7.93 -6.40
C HIS A 69 -8.39 9.07 -7.33
N ASP A 70 -7.15 9.03 -7.74
CA ASP A 70 -6.56 9.98 -8.67
C ASP A 70 -6.31 9.33 -10.03
N HIS A 71 -6.34 10.13 -11.08
CA HIS A 71 -6.24 9.64 -12.46
C HIS A 71 -4.80 9.24 -12.84
N ASP A 72 -3.81 10.04 -12.44
CA ASP A 72 -2.46 9.90 -13.00
C ASP A 72 -1.55 9.02 -12.15
N THR A 73 -1.91 8.76 -10.89
CA THR A 73 -1.16 7.86 -10.00
C THR A 73 -1.12 6.41 -10.51
N PRO A 74 -2.25 5.77 -10.92
CA PRO A 74 -2.19 4.44 -11.50
C PRO A 74 -1.43 4.38 -12.83
N ARG A 75 -1.48 5.46 -13.64
CA ARG A 75 -0.70 5.59 -14.88
C ARG A 75 0.80 5.67 -14.59
N LEU A 76 1.19 6.48 -13.59
CA LEU A 76 2.58 6.51 -13.11
C LEU A 76 3.02 5.14 -12.62
N ALA A 77 2.18 4.45 -11.85
CA ALA A 77 2.48 3.11 -11.37
C ALA A 77 2.67 2.10 -12.52
N THR A 78 1.85 2.17 -13.58
CA THR A 78 2.01 1.38 -14.80
C THR A 78 3.38 1.63 -15.45
N ALA A 79 3.72 2.91 -15.65
CA ALA A 79 4.99 3.31 -16.27
C ALA A 79 6.20 2.84 -15.44
N VAL A 80 6.13 3.00 -14.12
CA VAL A 80 7.19 2.54 -13.20
C VAL A 80 7.31 1.03 -13.22
N TYR A 81 6.20 0.28 -13.16
CA TYR A 81 6.24 -1.18 -13.17
C TYR A 81 6.81 -1.73 -14.48
N ARG A 82 6.41 -1.19 -15.63
CA ARG A 82 6.99 -1.53 -16.94
C ARG A 82 8.50 -1.29 -16.96
N MET A 83 8.95 -0.12 -16.51
CA MET A 83 10.38 0.23 -16.43
C MET A 83 11.15 -0.75 -15.55
N LEU A 84 10.60 -1.12 -14.38
CA LEU A 84 11.24 -2.06 -13.45
C LEU A 84 11.35 -3.46 -14.05
N ARG A 85 10.33 -3.92 -14.74
CA ARG A 85 10.35 -5.22 -15.43
C ARG A 85 11.39 -5.25 -16.55
N GLU A 86 11.37 -4.25 -17.42
CA GLU A 86 12.25 -4.18 -18.58
C GLU A 86 13.72 -3.96 -18.20
N ALA A 87 13.99 -3.06 -17.25
CA ALA A 87 15.36 -2.66 -16.92
C ALA A 87 16.00 -3.51 -15.81
N HIS A 88 15.20 -4.08 -14.88
CA HIS A 88 15.72 -4.68 -13.65
C HIS A 88 15.14 -6.06 -13.33
N GLY A 89 14.29 -6.61 -14.20
CA GLY A 89 13.76 -7.98 -14.06
C GLY A 89 12.86 -8.14 -12.84
N PHE A 90 12.03 -7.15 -12.51
CA PHE A 90 11.04 -7.32 -11.44
C PHE A 90 10.02 -8.40 -11.82
N ASP A 91 9.77 -9.32 -10.91
CA ASP A 91 8.99 -10.52 -11.17
C ASP A 91 7.49 -10.34 -10.95
N VAL A 92 7.14 -9.59 -9.90
CA VAL A 92 5.80 -9.57 -9.31
C VAL A 92 5.35 -8.15 -8.99
N LEU A 93 4.06 -7.90 -9.17
CA LEU A 93 3.36 -6.76 -8.59
C LEU A 93 2.59 -7.21 -7.34
N VAL A 94 2.76 -6.52 -6.22
CA VAL A 94 2.02 -6.73 -4.97
C VAL A 94 1.09 -5.55 -4.75
N VAL A 95 -0.20 -5.80 -4.54
CA VAL A 95 -1.23 -4.75 -4.47
C VAL A 95 -2.11 -4.88 -3.23
N GLU A 96 -2.61 -3.72 -2.78
CA GLU A 96 -3.62 -3.58 -1.73
C GLU A 96 -5.01 -3.94 -2.29
N GLN A 97 -5.17 -5.20 -2.66
CA GLN A 97 -6.40 -5.72 -3.24
C GLN A 97 -6.73 -7.10 -2.66
N ASP A 98 -8.00 -7.42 -2.67
CA ASP A 98 -8.53 -8.71 -2.24
C ASP A 98 -7.83 -9.88 -2.95
N PRO A 99 -7.29 -10.87 -2.20
CA PRO A 99 -6.60 -12.00 -2.78
C PRO A 99 -7.44 -12.81 -3.75
N LEU A 100 -8.75 -12.97 -3.48
CA LEU A 100 -9.66 -13.75 -4.33
C LEU A 100 -9.98 -13.02 -5.63
N ALA A 101 -10.07 -11.67 -5.60
CA ALA A 101 -10.21 -10.87 -6.80
C ALA A 101 -8.99 -11.00 -7.71
N ILE A 102 -7.80 -10.86 -7.12
CA ILE A 102 -6.53 -10.93 -7.87
C ILE A 102 -6.25 -12.35 -8.37
N GLU A 103 -6.64 -13.39 -7.62
CA GLU A 103 -6.59 -14.77 -8.10
C GLU A 103 -7.35 -14.93 -9.43
N ALA A 104 -8.55 -14.35 -9.54
CA ALA A 104 -9.30 -14.36 -10.79
C ALA A 104 -8.65 -13.55 -11.90
N ILE A 105 -8.15 -12.34 -11.58
CA ILE A 105 -7.51 -11.45 -12.56
C ILE A 105 -6.26 -12.10 -13.18
N ASN A 106 -5.54 -12.95 -12.45
CA ASN A 106 -4.40 -13.67 -12.96
C ASN A 106 -4.75 -14.82 -13.94
N GLN A 107 -6.01 -15.20 -14.04
CA GLN A 107 -6.47 -16.31 -14.88
C GLN A 107 -7.21 -15.84 -16.15
N PRO A 108 -7.12 -16.58 -17.27
CA PRO A 108 -8.03 -16.36 -18.39
C PRO A 108 -9.50 -16.59 -17.96
N PRO A 109 -10.45 -15.82 -18.52
CA PRO A 109 -10.28 -14.80 -19.56
C PRO A 109 -9.97 -13.40 -19.03
N LEU A 110 -9.79 -13.19 -17.70
CA LEU A 110 -9.59 -11.87 -17.10
C LEU A 110 -8.17 -11.34 -17.32
N ARG A 111 -7.18 -12.21 -17.34
CA ARG A 111 -5.78 -11.84 -17.42
C ARG A 111 -5.49 -10.92 -18.62
N GLY A 112 -5.11 -9.67 -18.33
CA GLY A 112 -4.81 -8.66 -19.33
C GLY A 112 -6.02 -8.08 -20.07
N ASP A 113 -7.24 -8.44 -19.71
CA ASP A 113 -8.46 -7.97 -20.36
C ASP A 113 -9.22 -6.97 -19.45
N LEU A 114 -9.08 -5.69 -19.74
CA LEU A 114 -9.73 -4.61 -19.01
C LEU A 114 -11.26 -4.75 -18.98
N LYS A 115 -11.88 -5.20 -20.08
CA LYS A 115 -13.35 -5.33 -20.17
C LYS A 115 -13.86 -6.44 -19.24
N GLN A 116 -13.15 -7.57 -19.18
CA GLN A 116 -13.48 -8.68 -18.29
C GLN A 116 -13.25 -8.32 -16.82
N ILE A 117 -12.17 -7.60 -16.51
CA ILE A 117 -11.89 -7.11 -15.15
C ILE A 117 -12.98 -6.12 -14.71
N ALA A 118 -13.36 -5.18 -15.58
CA ALA A 118 -14.46 -4.26 -15.29
C ALA A 118 -15.82 -4.99 -15.13
N ALA A 119 -16.06 -6.07 -15.88
CA ALA A 119 -17.23 -6.91 -15.70
C ALA A 119 -17.21 -7.64 -14.33
N LEU A 120 -16.05 -8.10 -13.88
CA LEU A 120 -15.88 -8.66 -12.53
C LEU A 120 -16.22 -7.62 -11.46
N ALA A 121 -15.68 -6.39 -11.57
CA ALA A 121 -15.97 -5.30 -10.64
C ALA A 121 -17.46 -4.94 -10.60
N ARG A 122 -18.12 -4.87 -11.75
CA ARG A 122 -19.59 -4.63 -11.80
C ARG A 122 -20.40 -5.76 -11.16
N ARG A 123 -19.97 -7.01 -11.33
CA ARG A 123 -20.66 -8.18 -10.75
C ARG A 123 -20.50 -8.23 -9.23
N TYR A 124 -19.35 -7.82 -8.71
CA TYR A 124 -19.00 -7.87 -7.30
C TYR A 124 -18.48 -6.49 -6.84
N PRO A 125 -19.38 -5.52 -6.59
CA PRO A 125 -18.99 -4.12 -6.37
C PRO A 125 -18.06 -3.88 -5.20
N ALA A 126 -18.13 -4.70 -4.15
CA ALA A 126 -17.26 -4.57 -2.98
C ALA A 126 -15.96 -5.37 -3.07
N HIS A 127 -15.68 -6.06 -4.19
CA HIS A 127 -14.60 -7.05 -4.24
C HIS A 127 -13.26 -6.48 -4.73
N ILE A 128 -13.27 -5.41 -5.52
CA ILE A 128 -12.09 -4.67 -5.93
C ILE A 128 -12.14 -3.32 -5.23
N GLY A 129 -11.19 -3.09 -4.30
CA GLY A 129 -11.23 -1.93 -3.40
C GLY A 129 -11.08 -0.60 -4.10
N PHE A 130 -10.19 -0.51 -5.10
CA PHE A 130 -9.96 0.69 -5.90
C PHE A 130 -10.27 0.34 -7.35
N ALA A 131 -11.50 0.59 -7.79
CA ALA A 131 -12.01 0.14 -9.09
C ALA A 131 -12.29 1.31 -10.05
N SER A 132 -11.45 2.36 -10.01
CA SER A 132 -11.46 3.40 -11.03
C SER A 132 -11.07 2.84 -12.40
N ASP A 133 -11.41 3.53 -13.47
CA ASP A 133 -11.03 3.12 -14.82
C ASP A 133 -9.50 2.96 -14.94
N GLN A 134 -8.73 3.85 -14.29
CA GLN A 134 -7.29 3.87 -14.29
C GLN A 134 -6.68 2.72 -13.45
N ASP A 135 -7.25 2.43 -12.27
CA ASP A 135 -6.80 1.30 -11.46
C ASP A 135 -7.10 -0.04 -12.13
N LEU A 136 -8.27 -0.17 -12.78
CA LEU A 136 -8.58 -1.37 -13.55
C LEU A 136 -7.66 -1.54 -14.77
N ALA A 137 -7.33 -0.44 -15.45
CA ALA A 137 -6.37 -0.45 -16.56
C ALA A 137 -4.96 -0.86 -16.08
N PHE A 138 -4.51 -0.32 -14.94
CA PHE A 138 -3.27 -0.73 -14.29
C PHE A 138 -3.24 -2.23 -13.97
N LEU A 139 -4.30 -2.77 -13.35
CA LEU A 139 -4.39 -4.21 -13.04
C LEU A 139 -4.39 -5.08 -14.31
N ALA A 140 -5.07 -4.64 -15.36
CA ALA A 140 -5.10 -5.33 -16.65
C ALA A 140 -3.70 -5.36 -17.28
N ASP A 141 -3.01 -4.23 -17.32
CA ASP A 141 -1.65 -4.16 -17.86
C ASP A 141 -0.68 -5.02 -17.05
N ALA A 142 -0.69 -4.87 -15.73
CA ALA A 142 0.19 -5.62 -14.84
C ALA A 142 -0.02 -7.13 -14.94
N SER A 143 -1.28 -7.60 -14.93
CA SER A 143 -1.59 -9.03 -15.05
C SER A 143 -1.19 -9.63 -16.40
N ARG A 144 -1.14 -8.84 -17.46
CA ARG A 144 -0.60 -9.25 -18.77
C ARG A 144 0.91 -9.47 -18.70
N GLN A 145 1.61 -8.60 -17.99
CA GLN A 145 3.07 -8.62 -17.90
C GLN A 145 3.60 -9.71 -16.96
N GLY A 146 2.89 -10.01 -15.88
CA GLY A 146 3.34 -10.98 -14.87
C GLY A 146 2.32 -11.27 -13.80
N PRO A 147 2.68 -12.08 -12.79
CA PRO A 147 1.79 -12.36 -11.67
C PRO A 147 1.54 -11.11 -10.83
N VAL A 148 0.29 -10.91 -10.44
CA VAL A 148 -0.13 -9.92 -9.47
C VAL A 148 -0.51 -10.63 -8.17
N TRP A 149 -0.08 -10.13 -7.02
CA TRP A 149 -0.42 -10.66 -5.71
C TRP A 149 -1.30 -9.68 -4.95
N GLY A 150 -2.56 -10.04 -4.74
CA GLY A 150 -3.42 -9.39 -3.77
C GLY A 150 -3.07 -9.87 -2.37
N VAL A 151 -2.85 -8.94 -1.45
CA VAL A 151 -2.47 -9.29 -0.07
C VAL A 151 -3.35 -8.62 0.98
N GLU A 152 -4.38 -7.88 0.54
CA GLU A 152 -5.38 -7.26 1.38
C GLU A 152 -6.25 -8.30 2.10
N GLN A 153 -7.07 -7.85 3.00
CA GLN A 153 -8.20 -8.61 3.55
C GLN A 153 -9.28 -8.84 2.49
N ALA A 154 -10.24 -9.70 2.77
CA ALA A 154 -11.43 -9.84 1.93
C ALA A 154 -12.20 -8.51 1.89
N GLN A 155 -12.38 -7.94 0.71
CA GLN A 155 -13.07 -6.65 0.57
C GLN A 155 -14.60 -6.83 0.59
N GLY A 156 -15.12 -7.85 -0.11
CA GLY A 156 -16.54 -8.18 -0.12
C GLY A 156 -16.78 -9.65 0.23
N ALA A 157 -17.95 -9.98 0.78
CA ALA A 157 -18.30 -11.34 1.17
C ALA A 157 -18.98 -12.13 0.07
N THR A 158 -19.67 -11.49 -0.86
CA THR A 158 -20.54 -12.13 -1.84
C THR A 158 -19.85 -13.26 -2.60
N ARG A 159 -18.69 -13.03 -3.15
CA ARG A 159 -17.96 -14.03 -3.93
C ARG A 159 -17.43 -15.17 -3.08
N TYR A 160 -16.94 -14.89 -1.88
CA TYR A 160 -16.51 -15.90 -0.92
C TYR A 160 -17.67 -16.83 -0.55
N LEU A 161 -18.84 -16.26 -0.29
CA LEU A 161 -20.04 -17.02 0.06
C LEU A 161 -20.59 -17.81 -1.13
N GLU A 162 -20.49 -17.31 -2.37
CA GLU A 162 -20.83 -18.10 -3.57
C GLU A 162 -19.96 -19.36 -3.70
N GLU A 163 -18.65 -19.23 -3.51
CA GLU A 163 -17.76 -20.39 -3.54
C GLU A 163 -18.03 -21.35 -2.37
N LEU A 164 -18.30 -20.82 -1.17
CA LEU A 164 -18.68 -21.64 -0.01
C LEU A 164 -20.01 -22.36 -0.23
N GLU A 165 -21.01 -21.71 -0.84
CA GLU A 165 -22.29 -22.35 -1.17
C GLU A 165 -22.10 -23.56 -2.11
N ALA A 166 -21.20 -23.41 -3.11
CA ALA A 166 -20.87 -24.48 -4.02
C ALA A 166 -20.09 -25.64 -3.36
N LEU A 167 -19.34 -25.35 -2.28
CA LEU A 167 -18.56 -26.34 -1.52
C LEU A 167 -19.36 -26.98 -0.36
N ALA A 168 -20.58 -26.55 -0.08
CA ALA A 168 -21.38 -27.08 1.00
C ALA A 168 -21.83 -28.53 0.70
N ASP A 169 -21.52 -29.46 1.61
CA ASP A 169 -21.75 -30.91 1.48
C ASP A 169 -23.10 -31.39 2.02
N SER A 170 -23.87 -30.50 2.63
CA SER A 170 -25.18 -30.81 3.21
C SER A 170 -26.18 -29.68 3.02
N GLU A 171 -27.48 -30.03 2.86
CA GLU A 171 -28.56 -29.04 2.70
C GLU A 171 -28.66 -28.07 3.88
N PRO A 172 -28.50 -28.48 5.17
CA PRO A 172 -28.51 -27.53 6.28
C PRO A 172 -27.37 -26.54 6.24
N LEU A 173 -26.17 -26.97 5.82
CA LEU A 173 -24.99 -26.10 5.67
C LEU A 173 -25.20 -25.13 4.52
N LYS A 174 -25.65 -25.63 3.37
CA LYS A 174 -25.95 -24.82 2.18
C LYS A 174 -26.98 -23.75 2.50
N ALA A 175 -28.07 -24.09 3.18
CA ALA A 175 -29.12 -23.13 3.59
C ALA A 175 -28.54 -21.98 4.46
N ARG A 176 -27.59 -22.27 5.37
CA ARG A 176 -26.91 -21.25 6.18
C ARG A 176 -26.08 -20.32 5.34
N VAL A 177 -25.31 -20.87 4.39
CA VAL A 177 -24.48 -20.04 3.47
C VAL A 177 -25.37 -19.19 2.59
N THR A 178 -26.43 -19.79 1.99
CA THR A 178 -27.40 -19.08 1.14
C THR A 178 -28.02 -17.88 1.86
N ALA A 179 -28.39 -18.02 3.12
CA ALA A 179 -28.95 -16.91 3.90
C ALA A 179 -27.96 -15.74 4.05
N LEU A 180 -26.70 -16.03 4.38
CA LEU A 180 -25.64 -15.01 4.47
C LEU A 180 -25.33 -14.40 3.11
N LEU A 181 -25.30 -15.20 2.05
CA LEU A 181 -25.07 -14.77 0.68
C LEU A 181 -26.15 -13.80 0.18
N GLN A 182 -27.42 -14.08 0.46
CA GLN A 182 -28.52 -13.19 0.09
C GLN A 182 -28.39 -11.82 0.79
N GLU A 183 -28.01 -11.82 2.05
CA GLU A 183 -27.79 -10.59 2.80
C GLU A 183 -26.56 -9.83 2.28
N ALA A 184 -25.43 -10.52 2.03
CA ALA A 184 -24.24 -9.91 1.45
C ALA A 184 -24.55 -9.28 0.08
N ARG A 185 -25.23 -10.00 -0.81
CA ARG A 185 -25.69 -9.47 -2.10
C ARG A 185 -26.60 -8.25 -1.97
N SER A 186 -27.45 -8.21 -0.95
CA SER A 186 -28.31 -7.05 -0.69
C SER A 186 -27.52 -5.81 -0.26
N LYS A 187 -26.50 -5.99 0.59
CA LYS A 187 -25.66 -4.90 1.10
C LYS A 187 -24.59 -4.46 0.12
N GLU A 188 -24.00 -5.39 -0.61
CA GLU A 188 -22.86 -5.14 -1.53
C GLU A 188 -23.33 -4.82 -2.96
N ARG A 189 -24.53 -4.25 -3.11
CA ARG A 189 -24.99 -3.74 -4.41
C ARG A 189 -24.33 -2.38 -4.71
N ARG A 190 -24.17 -2.11 -5.99
CA ARG A 190 -23.61 -0.86 -6.48
C ARG A 190 -24.29 0.39 -5.90
N GLU A 191 -25.60 0.34 -5.77
CA GLU A 191 -26.43 1.46 -5.31
C GLU A 191 -26.27 1.73 -3.81
N THR A 192 -25.96 0.70 -3.03
CA THR A 192 -25.84 0.82 -1.57
C THR A 192 -24.43 1.19 -1.11
N GLN A 193 -23.43 0.82 -1.90
CA GLN A 193 -21.99 0.93 -1.52
C GLN A 193 -21.68 0.32 -0.14
N GLY A 194 -22.58 -0.45 0.43
CA GLY A 194 -22.39 -1.11 1.71
C GLY A 194 -21.45 -2.32 1.58
N VAL A 195 -20.76 -2.65 2.65
CA VAL A 195 -19.89 -3.83 2.72
C VAL A 195 -20.35 -4.71 3.88
N PHE A 196 -20.88 -5.87 3.55
CA PHE A 196 -21.46 -6.80 4.54
C PHE A 196 -20.52 -7.11 5.71
N ILE A 197 -19.24 -7.32 5.43
CA ILE A 197 -18.27 -7.70 6.44
C ILE A 197 -17.91 -6.50 7.34
N HIS A 198 -17.95 -5.28 6.80
CA HIS A 198 -17.47 -4.08 7.48
C HIS A 198 -18.54 -3.46 8.39
N ASP A 199 -19.79 -3.40 7.91
CA ASP A 199 -20.77 -2.46 8.47
C ASP A 199 -21.60 -3.07 9.60
N ASP A 200 -21.71 -4.42 9.67
CA ASP A 200 -22.61 -5.09 10.61
C ASP A 200 -21.83 -5.74 11.78
N PRO A 201 -22.05 -5.28 13.02
CA PRO A 201 -21.40 -5.86 14.19
C PRO A 201 -21.76 -7.34 14.44
N THR A 202 -22.89 -7.82 13.90
CA THR A 202 -23.32 -9.22 14.06
C THR A 202 -22.63 -10.17 13.10
N THR A 203 -21.93 -9.66 12.08
CA THR A 203 -21.30 -10.48 11.03
C THR A 203 -20.22 -11.41 11.58
N LEU A 204 -19.32 -10.92 12.43
CA LEU A 204 -18.24 -11.76 13.00
C LEU A 204 -18.78 -13.01 13.71
N PRO A 205 -19.65 -12.94 14.71
CA PRO A 205 -20.14 -14.15 15.37
C PRO A 205 -20.94 -15.09 14.45
N ARG A 206 -21.56 -14.57 13.40
CA ARG A 206 -22.27 -15.39 12.39
C ARG A 206 -21.31 -16.15 11.50
N LEU A 207 -20.21 -15.52 11.08
CA LEU A 207 -19.15 -16.16 10.29
C LEU A 207 -18.38 -17.19 11.12
N GLU A 208 -18.12 -16.93 12.41
CA GLU A 208 -17.51 -17.91 13.31
C GLU A 208 -18.40 -19.15 13.50
N LYS A 209 -19.72 -18.95 13.64
CA LYS A 209 -20.69 -20.07 13.67
C LYS A 209 -20.74 -20.85 12.35
N LEU A 210 -20.61 -20.16 11.21
CA LEU A 210 -20.53 -20.82 9.91
C LEU A 210 -19.24 -21.63 9.79
N GLN A 211 -18.09 -21.07 10.19
CA GLN A 211 -16.79 -21.75 10.20
C GLN A 211 -16.84 -23.03 11.05
N ALA A 212 -17.42 -22.93 12.24
CA ALA A 212 -17.58 -24.09 13.11
C ALA A 212 -18.51 -25.17 12.49
N ALA A 213 -19.59 -24.73 11.80
CA ALA A 213 -20.52 -25.66 11.16
C ALA A 213 -19.93 -26.37 9.93
N TYR A 214 -19.00 -25.72 9.23
CA TYR A 214 -18.28 -26.35 8.12
C TYR A 214 -17.33 -27.44 8.60
N GLY A 215 -16.67 -27.28 9.75
CA GLY A 215 -15.67 -28.21 10.22
C GLY A 215 -14.58 -28.50 9.17
N ALA A 216 -14.28 -27.52 8.31
CA ALA A 216 -13.43 -27.71 7.15
C ALA A 216 -12.01 -28.11 7.55
N ALA A 217 -11.42 -29.08 6.84
CA ALA A 217 -10.07 -29.53 7.06
C ALA A 217 -9.07 -28.38 6.85
N PRO A 218 -8.03 -28.24 7.72
CA PRO A 218 -7.00 -27.23 7.53
C PRO A 218 -6.38 -27.30 6.14
N GLY A 219 -6.21 -26.13 5.48
CA GLY A 219 -5.67 -26.03 4.14
C GLY A 219 -6.66 -26.36 3.01
N SER A 220 -7.90 -26.75 3.31
CA SER A 220 -8.94 -26.87 2.29
C SER A 220 -9.41 -25.49 1.81
N ARG A 221 -9.96 -25.44 0.58
CA ARG A 221 -10.50 -24.21 0.01
C ARG A 221 -11.56 -23.56 0.92
N ALA A 222 -12.46 -24.35 1.47
CA ALA A 222 -13.49 -23.87 2.38
C ALA A 222 -12.88 -23.24 3.66
N ALA A 223 -11.83 -23.87 4.22
CA ALA A 223 -11.14 -23.33 5.39
C ALA A 223 -10.45 -21.99 5.07
N GLU A 224 -9.83 -21.85 3.90
CA GLU A 224 -9.21 -20.60 3.47
C GLU A 224 -10.23 -19.47 3.29
N LEU A 225 -11.34 -19.73 2.61
CA LEU A 225 -12.41 -18.75 2.38
C LEU A 225 -13.04 -18.29 3.70
N LEU A 226 -13.35 -19.22 4.60
CA LEU A 226 -13.92 -18.91 5.90
C LEU A 226 -12.94 -18.13 6.78
N ALA A 227 -11.67 -18.53 6.80
CA ALA A 227 -10.63 -17.80 7.55
C ALA A 227 -10.51 -16.36 7.07
N ALA A 228 -10.51 -16.11 5.75
CA ALA A 228 -10.44 -14.77 5.19
C ALA A 228 -11.63 -13.89 5.63
N LEU A 229 -12.85 -14.43 5.57
CA LEU A 229 -14.06 -13.71 6.00
C LEU A 229 -14.06 -13.41 7.51
N VAL A 230 -13.71 -14.40 8.34
CA VAL A 230 -13.67 -14.24 9.81
C VAL A 230 -12.58 -13.25 10.22
N GLU A 231 -11.41 -13.33 9.61
CA GLU A 231 -10.29 -12.42 9.90
C GLU A 231 -10.62 -10.98 9.53
N THR A 232 -11.20 -10.76 8.36
CA THR A 232 -11.66 -9.43 7.93
C THR A 232 -12.72 -8.88 8.89
N ALA A 233 -13.75 -9.67 9.23
CA ALA A 233 -14.79 -9.23 10.16
C ALA A 233 -14.22 -8.89 11.56
N ARG A 234 -13.18 -9.58 12.00
CA ARG A 234 -12.46 -9.30 13.25
C ARG A 234 -11.69 -7.97 13.18
N ILE A 235 -10.96 -7.72 12.10
CA ILE A 235 -10.25 -6.45 11.85
C ILE A 235 -11.25 -5.29 11.91
N TYR A 236 -12.39 -5.40 11.21
CA TYR A 236 -13.41 -4.35 11.23
C TYR A 236 -14.18 -4.25 12.54
N SER A 237 -14.23 -5.31 13.35
CA SER A 237 -14.79 -5.19 14.71
C SER A 237 -13.96 -4.23 15.56
N TYR A 238 -12.62 -4.26 15.46
CA TYR A 238 -11.74 -3.29 16.13
C TYR A 238 -11.91 -1.88 15.56
N ASN A 239 -12.04 -1.76 14.24
CA ASN A 239 -12.27 -0.45 13.61
C ASN A 239 -13.57 0.19 14.13
N ARG A 240 -14.70 -0.54 14.11
CA ARG A 240 -15.98 -0.02 14.63
C ARG A 240 -15.91 0.35 16.11
N ARG A 241 -15.25 -0.45 16.93
CA ARG A 241 -15.05 -0.18 18.36
C ARG A 241 -14.20 1.07 18.58
N GLY A 242 -13.13 1.26 17.80
CA GLY A 242 -12.33 2.48 17.84
C GLY A 242 -13.13 3.71 17.43
N MET A 243 -13.94 3.61 16.36
CA MET A 243 -14.83 4.68 15.90
C MET A 243 -15.93 5.00 16.93
N ALA A 244 -16.37 4.01 17.71
CA ALA A 244 -17.29 4.20 18.84
C ALA A 244 -16.64 4.80 20.10
N GLY A 245 -15.34 5.11 20.04
CA GLY A 245 -14.60 5.72 21.17
C GLY A 245 -14.11 4.71 22.21
N GLU A 246 -14.16 3.40 21.93
CA GLU A 246 -13.55 2.41 22.82
C GLU A 246 -12.02 2.53 22.82
N TYR A 247 -11.41 2.16 23.94
CA TYR A 247 -9.95 2.26 24.13
C TYR A 247 -9.17 1.16 23.36
N VAL A 248 -9.53 0.95 22.09
CA VAL A 248 -8.83 0.03 21.19
C VAL A 248 -7.97 0.79 20.17
N GLY A 249 -8.12 2.10 20.07
CA GLY A 249 -7.37 2.97 19.16
C GLY A 249 -7.40 2.46 17.72
N LEU A 250 -6.23 2.44 17.08
CA LEU A 250 -6.03 1.98 15.70
C LEU A 250 -5.55 0.52 15.63
N TYR A 251 -5.94 -0.33 16.59
CA TYR A 251 -5.48 -1.73 16.65
C TYR A 251 -5.87 -2.55 15.41
N ASN A 252 -6.96 -2.19 14.73
CA ASN A 252 -7.33 -2.76 13.44
C ASN A 252 -6.20 -2.65 12.41
N ASN A 253 -5.43 -1.58 12.40
CA ASN A 253 -4.28 -1.42 11.48
C ASN A 253 -3.16 -2.41 11.80
N THR A 254 -2.91 -2.70 13.09
CA THR A 254 -1.92 -3.70 13.48
C THR A 254 -2.29 -5.10 12.96
N GLU A 255 -3.55 -5.50 13.11
CA GLU A 255 -4.06 -6.79 12.61
C GLU A 255 -4.03 -6.85 11.08
N ARG A 256 -4.45 -5.77 10.42
CA ARG A 256 -4.45 -5.66 8.95
C ARG A 256 -3.02 -5.76 8.38
N GLU A 257 -2.07 -5.05 8.96
CA GLU A 257 -0.66 -5.12 8.56
C GLU A 257 -0.04 -6.51 8.79
N ALA A 258 -0.43 -7.18 9.87
CA ALA A 258 0.00 -8.55 10.11
C ALA A 258 -0.56 -9.51 9.04
N LEU A 259 -1.80 -9.29 8.60
CA LEU A 259 -2.44 -10.06 7.52
C LEU A 259 -1.70 -9.87 6.19
N PHE A 260 -1.42 -8.63 5.79
CA PHE A 260 -0.65 -8.32 4.57
C PHE A 260 0.67 -9.09 4.53
N LYS A 261 1.43 -9.03 5.63
CA LYS A 261 2.72 -9.73 5.76
C LYS A 261 2.55 -11.25 5.62
N ARG A 262 1.53 -11.85 6.28
CA ARG A 262 1.26 -13.29 6.16
C ARG A 262 0.92 -13.69 4.72
N HIS A 263 0.10 -12.91 4.02
CA HIS A 263 -0.26 -13.17 2.62
C HIS A 263 0.98 -13.07 1.72
N PHE A 264 1.75 -12.01 1.86
CA PHE A 264 2.99 -11.82 1.10
C PHE A 264 3.99 -12.97 1.35
N ILE A 265 4.29 -13.28 2.63
CA ILE A 265 5.24 -14.33 3.01
C ILE A 265 4.83 -15.70 2.43
N ARG A 266 3.53 -16.03 2.48
CA ARG A 266 3.02 -17.28 1.92
C ARG A 266 3.29 -17.37 0.42
N ARG A 267 2.97 -16.32 -0.33
CA ARG A 267 3.21 -16.28 -1.78
C ARG A 267 4.69 -16.24 -2.12
N TYR A 268 5.47 -15.45 -1.38
CA TYR A 268 6.91 -15.40 -1.55
C TYR A 268 7.56 -16.79 -1.40
N LYS A 269 7.25 -17.49 -0.32
CA LYS A 269 7.77 -18.85 -0.06
C LYS A 269 7.33 -19.88 -1.11
N ALA A 270 6.14 -19.71 -1.67
CA ALA A 270 5.64 -20.60 -2.72
C ALA A 270 6.29 -20.35 -4.09
N THR A 271 6.76 -19.13 -4.34
CA THR A 271 7.27 -18.68 -5.64
C THR A 271 8.81 -18.64 -5.68
N ALA A 272 9.46 -18.17 -4.62
CA ALA A 272 10.91 -18.00 -4.54
C ALA A 272 11.59 -19.38 -4.30
N GLN A 273 11.76 -20.16 -5.36
CA GLN A 273 12.40 -21.48 -5.31
C GLN A 273 13.85 -21.48 -5.83
N GLY A 274 14.34 -20.33 -6.31
CA GLY A 274 15.69 -20.15 -6.86
C GLY A 274 16.69 -19.59 -5.86
N ALA A 275 17.95 -19.48 -6.28
CA ALA A 275 19.03 -18.86 -5.50
C ALA A 275 18.89 -17.33 -5.45
N GLU A 276 18.28 -16.73 -6.46
CA GLU A 276 18.11 -15.28 -6.54
C GLU A 276 16.83 -14.86 -5.83
N PRO A 277 16.90 -13.80 -4.99
CA PRO A 277 15.73 -13.22 -4.36
C PRO A 277 14.74 -12.65 -5.38
N LEU A 278 13.45 -13.00 -5.24
CA LEU A 278 12.38 -12.46 -6.06
C LEU A 278 12.26 -10.95 -5.87
N LYS A 279 12.13 -10.20 -6.96
CA LYS A 279 11.95 -8.74 -6.97
C LYS A 279 10.48 -8.38 -7.15
N ALA A 280 9.98 -7.44 -6.37
CA ALA A 280 8.57 -7.03 -6.41
C ALA A 280 8.38 -5.51 -6.30
N MET A 281 7.40 -5.00 -7.07
CA MET A 281 6.85 -3.67 -6.82
C MET A 281 5.61 -3.81 -5.92
N PHE A 282 5.52 -2.97 -4.89
CA PHE A 282 4.33 -2.82 -4.05
C PHE A 282 3.61 -1.52 -4.44
N LYS A 283 2.29 -1.57 -4.69
CA LYS A 283 1.45 -0.40 -4.93
C LYS A 283 0.32 -0.39 -3.90
N PHE A 284 0.40 0.51 -2.95
CA PHE A 284 -0.49 0.62 -1.78
C PHE A 284 -0.74 2.07 -1.41
N GLY A 285 -1.76 2.31 -0.62
CA GLY A 285 -1.89 3.56 0.10
C GLY A 285 -0.61 3.89 0.88
N SER A 286 -0.22 5.15 0.85
CA SER A 286 1.09 5.61 1.37
C SER A 286 1.34 5.20 2.82
N TRP A 287 0.28 5.11 3.64
CA TRP A 287 0.41 4.70 5.05
C TRP A 287 0.94 3.28 5.24
N HIS A 288 0.79 2.41 4.25
CA HIS A 288 1.28 1.03 4.28
C HIS A 288 2.74 0.89 3.81
N MET A 289 3.31 1.94 3.20
CA MET A 289 4.64 1.90 2.58
C MET A 289 5.76 2.53 3.39
N TYR A 290 5.47 3.05 4.59
CA TYR A 290 6.49 3.63 5.47
C TYR A 290 7.55 2.62 5.91
N ARG A 291 8.82 3.01 5.92
CA ARG A 291 9.85 2.40 6.76
C ARG A 291 9.60 2.83 8.20
N GLY A 292 9.41 1.89 9.11
CA GLY A 292 9.03 2.16 10.50
C GLY A 292 7.51 2.16 10.73
N LYS A 293 7.07 2.92 11.70
CA LYS A 293 5.64 3.13 11.98
C LYS A 293 5.03 4.16 11.04
N SER A 294 3.84 3.86 10.57
CA SER A 294 3.04 4.81 9.80
C SER A 294 2.18 5.70 10.71
N PRO A 295 1.52 6.73 10.14
CA PRO A 295 0.47 7.47 10.83
C PRO A 295 -0.64 6.57 11.42
N GLY A 296 -0.89 5.40 10.82
CA GLY A 296 -1.80 4.37 11.32
C GLY A 296 -1.32 3.62 12.57
N GLN A 297 -0.22 4.02 13.19
CA GLN A 297 0.36 3.50 14.43
C GLN A 297 0.84 2.04 14.35
N ALA A 298 0.95 1.46 13.15
CA ALA A 298 1.39 0.09 12.92
C ALA A 298 2.77 0.05 12.22
N TYR A 299 3.52 -1.03 12.45
CA TYR A 299 4.67 -1.39 11.61
C TYR A 299 4.16 -2.00 10.31
N THR A 300 4.41 -1.34 9.22
CA THR A 300 3.79 -1.58 7.92
C THR A 300 4.37 -2.78 7.17
N ILE A 301 3.69 -3.22 6.12
CA ILE A 301 4.27 -4.15 5.14
C ILE A 301 5.46 -3.52 4.41
N GLY A 302 5.45 -2.18 4.21
CA GLY A 302 6.59 -1.44 3.68
C GLY A 302 7.81 -1.54 4.58
N ASN A 303 7.64 -1.40 5.92
CA ASN A 303 8.73 -1.64 6.86
C ASN A 303 9.25 -3.07 6.75
N PHE A 304 8.35 -4.06 6.72
CA PHE A 304 8.74 -5.46 6.56
C PHE A 304 9.52 -5.71 5.27
N ALA A 305 9.10 -5.11 4.15
CA ALA A 305 9.80 -5.25 2.88
C ALA A 305 11.23 -4.67 2.93
N HIS A 306 11.43 -3.54 3.62
CA HIS A 306 12.77 -2.99 3.85
C HIS A 306 13.67 -3.96 4.65
N GLU A 307 13.17 -4.47 5.78
CA GLU A 307 13.92 -5.43 6.61
C GLU A 307 14.22 -6.73 5.87
N HIS A 308 13.26 -7.22 5.08
CA HIS A 308 13.43 -8.43 4.29
C HIS A 308 14.42 -8.26 3.14
N ALA A 309 14.46 -7.10 2.50
CA ALA A 309 15.49 -6.79 1.50
C ALA A 309 16.89 -6.80 2.12
N ILE A 310 17.06 -6.16 3.30
CA ILE A 310 18.32 -6.18 4.05
C ILE A 310 18.73 -7.61 4.41
N TRP A 311 17.78 -8.44 4.86
CA TRP A 311 18.03 -9.85 5.14
C TRP A 311 18.61 -10.59 3.92
N ASN A 312 18.15 -10.25 2.71
CA ASN A 312 18.64 -10.83 1.46
C ASN A 312 19.92 -10.15 0.91
N GLY A 313 20.52 -9.20 1.65
CA GLY A 313 21.69 -8.42 1.21
C GLY A 313 21.37 -7.42 0.09
N LEU A 314 20.10 -7.02 -0.04
CA LEU A 314 19.59 -6.09 -1.05
C LEU A 314 18.94 -4.87 -0.38
N GLU A 315 18.40 -3.98 -1.21
CA GLU A 315 17.76 -2.73 -0.76
C GLU A 315 16.27 -2.71 -1.13
N ALA A 316 15.51 -1.84 -0.48
CA ALA A 316 14.19 -1.43 -0.92
C ALA A 316 14.20 0.09 -1.16
N TYR A 317 13.46 0.54 -2.17
CA TYR A 317 13.34 1.95 -2.54
C TYR A 317 11.88 2.40 -2.38
N GLY A 318 11.64 3.37 -1.50
CA GLY A 318 10.30 3.88 -1.17
C GLY A 318 10.00 5.20 -1.87
N ILE A 319 8.84 5.30 -2.53
CA ILE A 319 8.34 6.51 -3.19
C ILE A 319 7.02 6.92 -2.52
N TYR A 320 6.94 8.20 -2.12
CA TYR A 320 5.70 8.84 -1.68
C TYR A 320 5.15 9.70 -2.82
N VAL A 321 3.96 9.36 -3.32
CA VAL A 321 3.33 10.08 -4.44
C VAL A 321 2.34 11.11 -3.93
N ILE A 322 2.44 12.35 -4.43
CA ILE A 322 1.53 13.45 -4.17
C ILE A 322 0.89 13.81 -5.52
N ALA A 323 -0.41 13.56 -5.64
CA ALA A 323 -1.19 13.94 -6.82
C ALA A 323 -2.03 15.19 -6.52
N LEU A 324 -1.87 16.22 -7.33
CA LEU A 324 -2.52 17.51 -7.17
C LEU A 324 -3.34 17.84 -8.42
N GLY A 325 -4.39 18.65 -8.25
CA GLY A 325 -5.29 19.06 -9.35
C GLY A 325 -6.62 18.29 -9.38
N GLY A 326 -6.67 17.06 -8.84
CA GLY A 326 -7.88 16.26 -8.74
C GLY A 326 -8.71 16.55 -7.48
N HIS A 327 -8.29 15.95 -6.37
CA HIS A 327 -8.93 16.06 -5.05
C HIS A 327 -8.27 17.12 -4.16
N SER A 328 -7.00 17.43 -4.39
CA SER A 328 -6.22 18.40 -3.64
C SER A 328 -5.47 19.35 -4.57
N THR A 329 -5.15 20.53 -4.08
CA THR A 329 -4.34 21.53 -4.77
C THR A 329 -3.02 21.76 -4.05
N TRP A 330 -2.14 22.56 -4.66
CA TRP A 330 -0.90 22.95 -3.98
C TRP A 330 -1.17 23.65 -2.64
N ALA A 331 -2.24 24.42 -2.53
CA ALA A 331 -2.60 25.11 -1.28
C ALA A 331 -2.96 24.13 -0.15
N ASP A 332 -3.51 22.96 -0.50
CA ASP A 332 -3.94 21.93 0.46
C ASP A 332 -2.78 21.09 1.00
N VAL A 333 -1.58 21.20 0.40
CA VAL A 333 -0.40 20.49 0.89
C VAL A 333 -0.09 20.92 2.32
N PRO A 334 -0.01 19.97 3.27
CA PRO A 334 0.18 20.28 4.70
C PRO A 334 1.45 21.08 4.96
N ALA A 335 1.37 22.03 5.91
CA ALA A 335 2.49 22.92 6.26
C ALA A 335 3.75 22.13 6.67
N TRP A 336 3.58 21.01 7.37
CA TRP A 336 4.69 20.17 7.80
C TRP A 336 5.46 19.50 6.65
N LEU A 337 4.84 19.34 5.49
CA LEU A 337 5.45 18.72 4.32
C LEU A 337 6.25 19.73 3.47
N ARG A 338 5.90 21.02 3.56
CA ARG A 338 6.50 22.11 2.77
C ARG A 338 8.03 22.15 2.79
N PRO A 339 8.72 21.90 3.91
CA PRO A 339 10.19 21.92 3.93
C PRO A 339 10.85 20.88 3.03
N LEU A 340 10.12 19.86 2.57
CA LEU A 340 10.60 18.81 1.67
C LEU A 340 10.23 19.07 0.20
N LEU A 341 9.56 20.17 -0.09
CA LEU A 341 9.02 20.49 -1.42
C LEU A 341 9.63 21.80 -1.95
N PRO A 342 9.56 22.04 -3.28
CA PRO A 342 9.92 23.36 -3.82
C PRO A 342 9.01 24.45 -3.27
N ALA A 343 9.49 25.70 -3.27
CA ALA A 343 8.70 26.84 -2.77
C ALA A 343 7.41 27.08 -3.57
N GLU A 344 7.48 26.84 -4.87
CA GLU A 344 6.36 26.99 -5.81
C GLU A 344 5.96 25.63 -6.40
N PRO A 345 4.69 25.48 -6.83
CA PRO A 345 4.25 24.26 -7.50
C PRO A 345 5.11 23.99 -8.75
N PRO A 346 5.56 22.75 -8.96
CA PRO A 346 6.32 22.41 -10.14
C PRO A 346 5.44 22.51 -11.41
N LYS A 347 6.04 22.88 -12.54
CA LYS A 347 5.34 23.03 -13.82
C LYS A 347 4.99 21.69 -14.50
N GLY A 348 5.41 20.59 -13.95
CA GLY A 348 5.18 19.24 -14.44
C GLY A 348 5.67 18.21 -13.41
N PRO A 349 5.57 16.92 -13.71
CA PRO A 349 5.96 15.86 -12.79
C PRO A 349 7.39 16.01 -12.28
N LEU A 350 7.57 15.86 -10.97
CA LEU A 350 8.84 16.10 -10.28
C LEU A 350 9.13 14.96 -9.32
N LEU A 351 10.35 14.44 -9.36
CA LEU A 351 10.89 13.52 -8.35
C LEU A 351 11.88 14.28 -7.46
N ILE A 352 11.74 14.16 -6.16
CA ILE A 352 12.64 14.74 -5.15
C ILE A 352 13.31 13.58 -4.40
N ASP A 353 14.64 13.44 -4.51
CA ASP A 353 15.40 12.46 -3.74
C ASP A 353 15.53 12.94 -2.29
N LEU A 354 14.94 12.22 -1.34
CA LEU A 354 14.96 12.55 0.08
C LEU A 354 16.23 12.07 0.79
N ARG A 355 16.95 11.11 0.25
CA ARG A 355 18.09 10.48 0.93
C ARG A 355 19.19 11.48 1.28
N PRO A 356 19.56 12.44 0.40
CA PRO A 356 20.51 13.49 0.75
C PRO A 356 20.00 14.48 1.79
N LEU A 357 18.68 14.55 2.02
CA LEU A 357 18.05 15.40 3.02
C LEU A 357 18.02 14.75 4.42
N LYS A 358 18.07 13.41 4.49
CA LYS A 358 17.96 12.65 5.77
C LYS A 358 18.99 13.09 6.83
N PRO A 359 20.27 13.37 6.52
CA PRO A 359 21.23 13.87 7.50
C PRO A 359 20.85 15.23 8.11
N TYR A 360 20.01 15.99 7.42
CA TYR A 360 19.55 17.32 7.84
C TYR A 360 18.15 17.29 8.47
N GLY A 361 17.72 16.12 8.95
CA GLY A 361 16.41 15.94 9.53
C GLY A 361 16.10 16.85 10.73
N ARG A 362 17.12 17.28 11.52
CA ARG A 362 16.92 18.19 12.64
C ARG A 362 16.58 19.62 12.18
N PRO A 363 17.38 20.28 11.34
CA PRO A 363 17.02 21.59 10.79
C PRO A 363 15.66 21.60 10.07
N LEU A 364 15.36 20.57 9.29
CA LEU A 364 14.06 20.42 8.61
C LEU A 364 12.90 20.33 9.61
N ARG A 365 13.04 19.50 10.65
CA ARG A 365 12.05 19.34 11.69
C ARG A 365 11.83 20.64 12.48
N ASP A 366 12.91 21.33 12.85
CA ASP A 366 12.86 22.55 13.63
C ASP A 366 12.22 23.72 12.84
N SER A 367 12.02 23.57 11.52
CA SER A 367 11.34 24.54 10.65
C SER A 367 9.81 24.41 10.65
N VAL A 368 9.24 23.38 11.28
CA VAL A 368 7.78 23.15 11.36
C VAL A 368 7.28 23.24 12.79
N ALA A 369 5.95 23.41 12.95
CA ALA A 369 5.32 23.46 14.26
C ALA A 369 5.62 22.17 15.06
N GLU A 370 5.81 22.30 16.38
CA GLU A 370 6.19 21.18 17.26
C GLU A 370 5.21 19.99 17.14
N ALA A 371 3.92 20.28 17.06
CA ALA A 371 2.88 19.26 16.90
C ALA A 371 3.03 18.41 15.63
N ASP A 372 3.68 18.95 14.59
CA ASP A 372 3.80 18.35 13.26
C ASP A 372 5.19 17.74 13.00
N GLN A 373 6.16 17.94 13.90
CA GLN A 373 7.54 17.50 13.73
C GLN A 373 7.69 15.99 13.53
N TRP A 374 6.81 15.22 14.15
CA TRP A 374 6.81 13.77 14.02
C TRP A 374 6.41 13.31 12.59
N GLN A 375 5.45 14.00 11.96
CA GLN A 375 4.98 13.68 10.61
C GLN A 375 6.10 13.89 9.58
N LEU A 376 6.76 15.05 9.64
CA LEU A 376 7.91 15.34 8.78
C LEU A 376 9.04 14.34 8.99
N ARG A 377 9.40 14.06 10.25
CA ARG A 377 10.44 13.08 10.59
C ARG A 377 10.11 11.71 10.04
N ASP A 378 8.89 11.23 10.29
CA ASP A 378 8.49 9.87 9.93
C ASP A 378 8.41 9.71 8.40
N LEU A 379 7.94 10.74 7.66
CA LEU A 379 7.97 10.73 6.21
C LEU A 379 9.40 10.76 5.65
N LEU A 380 10.23 11.68 6.15
CA LEU A 380 11.63 11.82 5.69
C LEU A 380 12.43 10.53 5.90
N GLN A 381 12.20 9.82 7.01
CA GLN A 381 12.83 8.53 7.25
C GLN A 381 12.13 7.38 6.53
N GLY A 382 10.82 7.50 6.36
CA GLY A 382 9.94 6.46 5.82
C GLY A 382 10.09 6.22 4.31
N PHE A 383 10.50 7.25 3.54
CA PHE A 383 10.60 7.17 2.09
C PHE A 383 11.96 7.62 1.59
N ASP A 384 12.30 7.23 0.36
CA ASP A 384 13.55 7.60 -0.30
C ASP A 384 13.34 8.71 -1.34
N ALA A 385 12.12 8.85 -1.86
CA ALA A 385 11.74 9.94 -2.75
C ALA A 385 10.30 10.40 -2.56
N ILE A 386 10.03 11.66 -2.89
CA ILE A 386 8.70 12.18 -3.16
C ILE A 386 8.54 12.34 -4.66
N VAL A 387 7.39 11.96 -5.18
CA VAL A 387 6.98 12.26 -6.57
C VAL A 387 5.74 13.15 -6.52
N ILE A 388 5.80 14.28 -7.23
CA ILE A 388 4.69 15.23 -7.36
C ILE A 388 4.13 15.14 -8.76
N LEU A 389 2.83 14.95 -8.87
CA LEU A 389 2.03 15.08 -10.09
C LEU A 389 1.16 16.34 -9.96
N PRO A 390 1.60 17.51 -10.48
CA PRO A 390 0.98 18.79 -10.14
C PRO A 390 -0.38 19.03 -10.81
N ASP A 391 -0.64 18.37 -11.94
CA ASP A 391 -1.82 18.61 -12.79
C ASP A 391 -2.65 17.31 -12.94
N SER A 392 -2.68 16.47 -11.91
CA SER A 392 -3.49 15.26 -11.93
C SER A 392 -4.99 15.59 -11.96
N ARG A 393 -5.77 14.65 -12.44
CA ARG A 393 -7.22 14.77 -12.53
C ARG A 393 -7.88 13.79 -11.56
N LYS A 394 -9.17 13.97 -11.31
CA LYS A 394 -9.97 12.96 -10.61
C LYS A 394 -10.05 11.68 -11.43
N ALA A 395 -9.98 10.55 -10.74
CA ALA A 395 -10.25 9.26 -11.36
C ALA A 395 -11.63 9.21 -12.02
N THR A 396 -11.78 8.38 -13.04
CA THR A 396 -13.06 8.14 -13.72
C THR A 396 -13.61 6.75 -13.39
N TRP A 397 -14.92 6.59 -13.56
CA TRP A 397 -15.65 5.37 -13.16
C TRP A 397 -16.60 4.90 -14.27
N ALA A 398 -16.32 5.25 -15.51
CA ALA A 398 -17.17 4.94 -16.65
C ALA A 398 -17.30 3.43 -16.91
N LEU A 399 -16.22 2.68 -16.70
CA LEU A 399 -16.17 1.23 -16.93
C LEU A 399 -17.04 0.45 -15.92
N THR A 400 -17.06 0.86 -14.67
CA THR A 400 -17.86 0.24 -13.63
C THR A 400 -19.21 0.91 -13.48
N GLY A 401 -19.29 2.21 -13.80
CA GLY A 401 -20.43 3.08 -13.54
C GLY A 401 -20.70 3.24 -12.05
N PHE A 402 -19.70 3.06 -11.18
CA PHE A 402 -19.80 3.35 -9.76
C PHE A 402 -19.85 4.86 -9.56
N PRO A 403 -20.52 5.36 -8.51
CA PRO A 403 -20.38 6.75 -8.13
C PRO A 403 -18.94 7.02 -7.70
N ALA A 404 -18.44 8.21 -7.99
CA ALA A 404 -17.15 8.65 -7.48
C ALA A 404 -17.20 8.73 -5.94
N PRO A 405 -16.16 8.30 -5.23
CA PRO A 405 -16.06 8.39 -3.77
C PRO A 405 -15.98 9.85 -3.27
#